data_12855579825685258558952d3811aeb0
#
_entry.id   12855579825685258558952d3811aeb0
#
_cell.length_a   1.000
_cell.length_b   1.000
_cell.length_c   1.000
_cell.angle_alpha   90.00
_cell.angle_beta   90.00
_cell.angle_gamma   90.00
#
_symmetry.space_group_name_H-M   'P 1'
#
loop_
_entity.id
_entity.type
_entity.pdbx_description
1 polymer ?
#
loop_
_entity_poly.entity_id
_entity_poly.type
_entity_poly.pdbx_seq_one_letter_code
_entity_poly.pdbx_strand_id
1 'polypeptide(L)'
;DGIWAGNMFEGGSGAILPNRIVSKHNFRYVPNQTGPDIVNKLRAHLDKHGYQDVEINVVGDVPWAKMDDNNELAMAVREMRETFGAGNPEPIYEETILGGYWPAYLFAGDVYDIPIASGSVGGGGGAHAANEYFIIEGAGNTYGMAGMEKSLATAIYEYAGENEPE
;
A
#
# COMPACT_ATOMS: atom_id res chain seq x y z
N ASP A 1 0.54 -4.75 -14.53
CA ASP A 1 -0.92 -4.88 -14.40
C ASP A 1 -1.54 -5.57 -15.62
N GLY A 2 -1.10 -5.28 -16.82
CA GLY A 2 -1.62 -5.94 -18.01
C GLY A 2 -1.00 -5.47 -19.31
N ILE A 3 -1.16 -6.28 -20.34
CA ILE A 3 -0.81 -5.97 -21.71
C ILE A 3 -1.93 -6.42 -22.63
N TRP A 4 -2.31 -5.61 -23.61
CA TRP A 4 -3.35 -5.95 -24.56
C TRP A 4 -3.11 -5.31 -25.92
N ALA A 5 -3.68 -5.93 -26.96
CA ALA A 5 -3.62 -5.50 -28.33
C ALA A 5 -4.89 -5.89 -29.09
N GLY A 6 -5.23 -5.15 -30.14
CA GLY A 6 -6.38 -5.44 -31.00
C GLY A 6 -7.74 -5.33 -30.29
N ASN A 7 -8.68 -6.14 -30.70
CA ASN A 7 -10.05 -6.16 -30.17
C ASN A 7 -10.16 -7.07 -28.95
N MET A 8 -9.82 -6.55 -27.78
CA MET A 8 -9.80 -7.26 -26.50
C MET A 8 -11.15 -7.19 -25.74
N PHE A 9 -12.25 -7.17 -26.42
CA PHE A 9 -13.58 -7.26 -25.82
C PHE A 9 -14.24 -8.62 -26.14
N GLU A 10 -15.17 -9.02 -25.31
CA GLU A 10 -15.94 -10.24 -25.51
C GLU A 10 -16.66 -10.22 -26.89
N GLY A 11 -16.46 -11.26 -27.69
CA GLY A 11 -16.98 -11.35 -29.05
C GLY A 11 -16.13 -10.62 -30.11
N GLY A 12 -14.98 -10.06 -29.75
CA GLY A 12 -14.04 -9.47 -30.68
C GLY A 12 -13.41 -10.50 -31.62
N SER A 13 -13.15 -10.13 -32.88
CA SER A 13 -12.49 -11.00 -33.85
C SER A 13 -11.00 -11.12 -33.55
N GLY A 14 -10.51 -12.38 -33.45
CA GLY A 14 -9.07 -12.67 -33.31
C GLY A 14 -8.27 -12.53 -34.63
N ALA A 15 -8.93 -12.27 -35.77
CA ALA A 15 -8.31 -12.22 -37.10
C ALA A 15 -7.91 -10.78 -37.50
N ILE A 16 -7.51 -9.93 -36.56
CA ILE A 16 -7.08 -8.56 -36.82
C ILE A 16 -5.59 -8.40 -36.50
N LEU A 17 -4.90 -7.70 -37.38
CA LEU A 17 -3.53 -7.25 -37.10
C LEU A 17 -3.62 -5.99 -36.22
N PRO A 18 -3.19 -6.01 -34.96
CA PRO A 18 -3.33 -4.86 -34.10
C PRO A 18 -2.39 -3.73 -34.55
N ASN A 19 -2.94 -2.53 -34.63
CA ASN A 19 -2.18 -1.31 -34.91
C ASN A 19 -1.63 -0.63 -33.63
N ARG A 20 -2.04 -1.13 -32.45
CA ARG A 20 -1.65 -0.59 -31.15
C ARG A 20 -1.56 -1.70 -30.12
N ILE A 21 -0.51 -1.63 -29.33
CA ILE A 21 -0.35 -2.46 -28.12
C ILE A 21 -0.28 -1.50 -26.95
N VAL A 22 -0.98 -1.82 -25.88
CA VAL A 22 -0.96 -1.06 -24.62
C VAL A 22 -0.49 -1.95 -23.49
N SER A 23 0.49 -1.49 -22.73
CA SER A 23 0.96 -2.15 -21.53
C SER A 23 0.76 -1.21 -20.34
N LYS A 24 0.15 -1.70 -19.27
CA LYS A 24 -0.12 -0.95 -18.06
C LYS A 24 0.77 -1.44 -16.93
N HIS A 25 1.47 -0.52 -16.31
CA HIS A 25 2.42 -0.81 -15.24
C HIS A 25 2.11 0.03 -14.00
N ASN A 26 2.42 -0.54 -12.84
CA ASN A 26 2.42 0.15 -11.57
C ASN A 26 3.86 0.13 -11.03
N PHE A 27 4.36 1.28 -10.62
CA PHE A 27 5.67 1.41 -10.00
C PHE A 27 5.48 1.85 -8.55
N ARG A 28 6.12 1.12 -7.64
CA ARG A 28 6.28 1.56 -6.26
C ARG A 28 7.71 1.99 -6.07
N TYR A 29 7.92 3.18 -5.60
CA TYR A 29 9.24 3.78 -5.42
C TYR A 29 9.43 4.23 -3.96
N VAL A 30 10.68 4.42 -3.58
CA VAL A 30 11.15 4.62 -2.21
C VAL A 30 11.62 6.06 -2.01
N PRO A 31 11.94 6.48 -0.77
CA PRO A 31 12.53 7.78 -0.50
C PRO A 31 13.70 8.12 -1.43
N ASN A 32 13.83 9.38 -1.76
CA ASN A 32 14.78 9.94 -2.74
C ASN A 32 14.49 9.57 -4.21
N GLN A 33 13.31 9.07 -4.51
CA GLN A 33 12.80 8.89 -5.87
C GLN A 33 11.51 9.69 -6.04
N THR A 34 11.23 10.12 -7.25
CA THR A 34 10.00 10.81 -7.62
C THR A 34 9.37 10.19 -8.86
N GLY A 35 8.06 10.39 -9.04
CA GLY A 35 7.37 9.93 -10.25
C GLY A 35 8.04 10.42 -11.54
N PRO A 36 8.34 11.72 -11.69
CA PRO A 36 9.08 12.23 -12.84
C PRO A 36 10.44 11.57 -13.05
N ASP A 37 11.18 11.29 -11.99
CA ASP A 37 12.49 10.59 -12.09
C ASP A 37 12.32 9.16 -12.62
N ILE A 38 11.32 8.43 -12.16
CA ILE A 38 11.00 7.07 -12.65
C ILE A 38 10.61 7.13 -14.14
N VAL A 39 9.77 8.10 -14.54
CA VAL A 39 9.36 8.28 -15.94
C VAL A 39 10.55 8.58 -16.83
N ASN A 40 11.46 9.46 -16.41
CA ASN A 40 12.66 9.80 -17.13
C ASN A 40 13.61 8.60 -17.31
N LYS A 41 13.77 7.80 -16.24
CA LYS A 41 14.56 6.56 -16.29
C LYS A 41 13.94 5.53 -17.24
N LEU A 42 12.63 5.39 -17.20
CA LEU A 42 11.91 4.50 -18.13
C LEU A 42 12.08 4.97 -19.58
N ARG A 43 11.93 6.27 -19.86
CA ARG A 43 12.14 6.84 -21.19
C ARG A 43 13.56 6.57 -21.68
N ALA A 44 14.56 6.87 -20.87
CA ALA A 44 15.95 6.62 -21.21
C ALA A 44 16.24 5.12 -21.46
N HIS A 45 15.61 4.24 -20.70
CA HIS A 45 15.73 2.80 -20.91
C HIS A 45 15.14 2.37 -22.26
N LEU A 46 13.94 2.83 -22.58
CA LEU A 46 13.28 2.52 -23.85
C LEU A 46 14.11 3.03 -25.04
N ASP A 47 14.59 4.27 -24.97
CA ASP A 47 15.42 4.88 -26.02
C ASP A 47 16.72 4.11 -26.26
N LYS A 48 17.37 3.68 -25.18
CA LYS A 48 18.60 2.87 -25.23
C LYS A 48 18.38 1.54 -25.96
N HIS A 49 17.17 0.99 -25.88
CA HIS A 49 16.81 -0.29 -26.51
C HIS A 49 16.11 -0.15 -27.87
N GLY A 50 16.04 1.05 -28.43
CA GLY A 50 15.49 1.29 -29.78
C GLY A 50 13.97 1.46 -29.82
N TYR A 51 13.35 1.75 -28.68
CA TYR A 51 11.89 1.92 -28.53
C TYR A 51 11.48 3.39 -28.36
N GLN A 52 12.02 4.25 -29.21
CA GLN A 52 11.73 5.70 -29.17
C GLN A 52 10.28 6.03 -29.54
N ASP A 53 9.62 5.15 -30.28
CA ASP A 53 8.23 5.26 -30.72
C ASP A 53 7.21 4.87 -29.65
N VAL A 54 7.66 4.32 -28.52
CA VAL A 54 6.78 3.97 -27.42
C VAL A 54 6.39 5.23 -26.66
N GLU A 55 5.10 5.51 -26.61
CA GLU A 55 4.53 6.59 -25.80
C GLU A 55 4.41 6.18 -24.33
N ILE A 56 4.75 7.08 -23.42
CA ILE A 56 4.54 6.91 -21.99
C ILE A 56 3.42 7.86 -21.56
N ASN A 57 2.36 7.30 -21.01
CA ASN A 57 1.25 8.06 -20.45
C ASN A 57 1.17 7.81 -18.94
N VAL A 58 1.39 8.84 -18.13
CA VAL A 58 1.30 8.79 -16.67
C VAL A 58 -0.16 9.00 -16.27
N VAL A 59 -0.77 7.98 -15.70
CA VAL A 59 -2.18 8.00 -15.29
C VAL A 59 -2.36 8.60 -13.89
N GLY A 60 -1.35 8.45 -13.03
CA GLY A 60 -1.35 9.01 -11.69
C GLY A 60 0.02 8.88 -11.05
N ASP A 61 0.25 9.72 -10.06
CA ASP A 61 1.46 9.71 -9.24
C ASP A 61 1.05 9.99 -7.78
N VAL A 62 1.30 9.02 -6.91
CA VAL A 62 1.08 9.14 -5.47
C VAL A 62 2.43 9.00 -4.80
N PRO A 63 2.97 10.08 -4.24
CA PRO A 63 4.29 10.06 -3.61
C PRO A 63 4.40 9.02 -2.48
N TRP A 64 5.61 8.58 -2.22
CA TRP A 64 5.91 7.79 -1.03
C TRP A 64 5.74 8.64 0.24
N ALA A 65 5.49 7.98 1.36
CA ALA A 65 5.56 8.57 2.69
C ALA A 65 6.54 7.78 3.56
N LYS A 66 7.17 8.47 4.49
CA LYS A 66 8.03 7.86 5.50
C LYS A 66 7.69 8.48 6.85
N MET A 67 7.64 7.66 7.88
CA MET A 67 7.45 8.08 9.26
C MET A 67 8.56 7.55 10.16
N ASP A 68 8.66 8.12 11.35
CA ASP A 68 9.47 7.58 12.43
C ASP A 68 8.71 6.41 13.08
N ASP A 69 9.34 5.26 13.22
CA ASP A 69 8.78 4.09 13.87
C ASP A 69 8.76 4.18 15.40
N ASN A 70 9.36 5.22 15.96
CA ASN A 70 9.33 5.53 17.40
C ASN A 70 8.36 6.67 17.74
N ASN A 71 7.45 7.03 16.83
CA ASN A 71 6.40 7.98 17.17
C ASN A 71 5.37 7.36 18.13
N GLU A 72 4.68 8.21 18.89
CA GLU A 72 3.73 7.80 19.93
C GLU A 72 2.61 6.90 19.40
N LEU A 73 2.11 7.17 18.20
CA LEU A 73 1.07 6.34 17.58
C LEU A 73 1.60 4.93 17.21
N ALA A 74 2.83 4.84 16.73
CA ALA A 74 3.45 3.55 16.43
C ALA A 74 3.69 2.74 17.72
N MET A 75 4.07 3.39 18.81
CA MET A 75 4.21 2.75 20.13
C MET A 75 2.87 2.22 20.62
N ALA A 76 1.81 3.01 20.60
CA ALA A 76 0.47 2.58 20.99
C ALA A 76 -0.05 1.40 20.15
N VAL A 77 0.22 1.39 18.86
CA VAL A 77 -0.12 0.26 17.99
C VAL A 77 0.68 -0.99 18.33
N ARG A 78 1.96 -0.86 18.71
CA ARG A 78 2.75 -1.99 19.21
C ARG A 78 2.17 -2.59 20.47
N GLU A 79 1.88 -1.79 21.47
CA GLU A 79 1.28 -2.22 22.72
C GLU A 79 -0.06 -2.91 22.50
N MET A 80 -0.90 -2.34 21.64
CA MET A 80 -2.13 -2.99 21.21
C MET A 80 -1.85 -4.38 20.61
N ARG A 81 -0.89 -4.51 19.72
CA ARG A 81 -0.56 -5.79 19.08
C ARG A 81 -0.03 -6.81 20.11
N GLU A 82 0.78 -6.38 21.05
CA GLU A 82 1.24 -7.24 22.15
C GLU A 82 0.08 -7.72 23.00
N THR A 83 -0.83 -6.85 23.36
CA THR A 83 -2.06 -7.16 24.12
C THR A 83 -2.90 -8.24 23.43
N PHE A 84 -3.02 -8.19 22.11
CA PHE A 84 -3.74 -9.18 21.32
C PHE A 84 -2.89 -10.41 20.94
N GLY A 85 -1.61 -10.47 21.32
CA GLY A 85 -0.72 -11.57 20.97
C GLY A 85 -0.43 -11.66 19.46
N ALA A 86 -0.64 -10.57 18.74
CA ALA A 86 -0.35 -10.50 17.32
C ALA A 86 1.14 -10.23 17.14
N GLY A 87 1.90 -11.20 16.74
CA GLY A 87 3.33 -11.03 16.48
C GLY A 87 4.23 -12.07 17.11
N ASN A 88 3.71 -13.15 17.60
CA ASN A 88 4.51 -14.25 18.14
C ASN A 88 4.98 -15.20 17.00
N PRO A 89 6.24 -15.54 16.91
CA PRO A 89 7.43 -15.08 17.66
C PRO A 89 8.23 -13.99 16.94
N GLU A 90 7.73 -13.48 15.84
CA GLU A 90 8.44 -12.49 15.04
C GLU A 90 8.31 -11.09 15.65
N PRO A 91 9.32 -10.23 15.53
CA PRO A 91 9.23 -8.85 15.95
C PRO A 91 8.09 -8.13 15.22
N ILE A 92 7.39 -7.27 15.95
CA ILE A 92 6.33 -6.43 15.38
C ILE A 92 7.01 -5.33 14.57
N TYR A 93 6.84 -5.40 13.25
CA TYR A 93 7.32 -4.35 12.33
C TYR A 93 6.19 -3.40 12.01
N GLU A 94 6.46 -2.11 12.18
CA GLU A 94 5.63 -1.07 11.59
C GLU A 94 6.15 -0.73 10.19
N GLU A 95 5.23 -0.55 9.26
CA GLU A 95 5.59 -0.07 7.92
C GLU A 95 5.97 1.41 8.00
N THR A 96 7.25 1.70 8.10
CA THR A 96 7.77 3.07 8.17
C THR A 96 7.87 3.76 6.81
N ILE A 97 7.80 3.00 5.72
CA ILE A 97 7.86 3.50 4.35
C ILE A 97 6.64 3.00 3.58
N LEU A 98 5.85 3.93 3.10
CA LEU A 98 4.63 3.66 2.33
C LEU A 98 4.83 4.11 0.88
N GLY A 99 4.99 3.16 -0.01
CA GLY A 99 5.30 3.36 -1.42
C GLY A 99 4.06 3.65 -2.27
N GLY A 100 3.43 4.81 -2.07
CA GLY A 100 2.46 5.36 -3.03
C GLY A 100 1.19 4.56 -3.28
N TYR A 101 0.65 3.82 -2.30
CA TYR A 101 -0.59 3.07 -2.51
C TYR A 101 -1.85 3.72 -1.89
N TRP A 102 -1.67 4.71 -1.04
CA TRP A 102 -2.70 5.61 -0.53
C TRP A 102 -2.06 6.96 -0.16
N PRO A 103 -2.82 8.04 0.02
CA PRO A 103 -2.25 9.39 0.17
C PRO A 103 -1.62 9.66 1.55
N ALA A 104 -0.84 8.72 2.06
CA ALA A 104 -0.12 8.83 3.32
C ALA A 104 0.80 10.06 3.39
N TYR A 105 1.35 10.46 2.25
CA TYR A 105 2.20 11.66 2.13
C TYR A 105 1.50 12.95 2.56
N LEU A 106 0.17 13.02 2.49
CA LEU A 106 -0.59 14.17 2.97
C LEU A 106 -0.55 14.27 4.50
N PHE A 107 -0.56 13.14 5.17
CA PHE A 107 -0.57 13.06 6.63
C PHE A 107 0.85 13.12 7.21
N ALA A 108 1.71 12.22 6.81
CA ALA A 108 3.08 12.07 7.32
C ALA A 108 4.14 12.90 6.59
N GLY A 109 3.74 13.74 5.63
CA GLY A 109 4.63 14.66 4.92
C GLY A 109 4.49 16.08 5.39
N ASP A 110 5.13 16.98 4.66
CA ASP A 110 5.22 18.42 4.99
C ASP A 110 3.87 19.15 5.08
N VAL A 111 2.76 18.50 4.65
CA VAL A 111 1.44 19.15 4.64
C VAL A 111 0.82 19.20 6.04
N TYR A 112 0.77 18.07 6.72
CA TYR A 112 0.17 17.97 8.06
C TYR A 112 1.16 17.56 9.14
N ASP A 113 2.22 16.87 8.79
CA ASP A 113 3.26 16.39 9.70
C ASP A 113 2.70 15.66 10.93
N ILE A 114 1.73 14.76 10.67
CA ILE A 114 1.13 13.93 11.71
C ILE A 114 1.56 12.47 11.54
N PRO A 115 1.76 11.75 12.63
CA PRO A 115 2.14 10.35 12.56
C PRO A 115 1.02 9.51 11.95
N ILE A 116 1.40 8.48 11.24
CA ILE A 116 0.51 7.43 10.76
C ILE A 116 1.03 6.09 11.23
N ALA A 117 0.13 5.21 11.57
CA ALA A 117 0.44 3.81 11.84
C ALA A 117 -0.66 2.94 11.26
N SER A 118 -0.30 1.75 10.80
CA SER A 118 -1.28 0.74 10.42
C SER A 118 -1.44 -0.23 11.56
N GLY A 119 -2.63 -0.32 12.11
CA GLY A 119 -2.77 -1.14 13.30
C GLY A 119 -4.19 -1.63 13.54
N SER A 120 -4.42 -2.87 13.21
CA SER A 120 -5.48 -3.67 13.80
C SER A 120 -5.07 -5.13 13.73
N VAL A 121 -5.67 -5.96 14.55
CA VAL A 121 -5.64 -7.39 14.33
C VAL A 121 -6.88 -7.77 13.52
N GLY A 122 -6.72 -8.68 12.59
CA GLY A 122 -7.80 -9.14 11.73
C GLY A 122 -7.22 -10.08 10.69
N GLY A 123 -8.02 -10.93 10.16
CA GLY A 123 -7.59 -11.92 9.18
C GLY A 123 -8.32 -11.78 7.85
N GLY A 124 -7.59 -12.01 6.80
CA GLY A 124 -8.10 -12.05 5.45
C GLY A 124 -7.05 -12.58 4.50
N GLY A 125 -7.38 -12.66 3.24
CA GLY A 125 -6.43 -13.09 2.22
C GLY A 125 -6.94 -12.90 0.82
N GLY A 126 -6.03 -13.14 -0.15
CA GLY A 126 -6.34 -12.98 -1.55
C GLY A 126 -6.56 -11.53 -1.99
N ALA A 127 -5.91 -10.55 -1.33
CA ALA A 127 -6.05 -9.14 -1.67
C ALA A 127 -5.89 -8.89 -3.17
N HIS A 128 -6.85 -8.17 -3.75
CA HIS A 128 -6.96 -7.87 -5.18
C HIS A 128 -7.23 -9.08 -6.10
N ALA A 129 -7.53 -10.24 -5.54
CA ALA A 129 -7.94 -11.42 -6.31
C ALA A 129 -9.47 -11.57 -6.32
N ALA A 130 -9.98 -12.34 -7.28
CA ALA A 130 -11.44 -12.54 -7.44
C ALA A 130 -12.11 -13.25 -6.24
N ASN A 131 -11.33 -13.94 -5.43
CA ASN A 131 -11.76 -14.64 -4.22
C ASN A 131 -11.17 -14.02 -2.94
N GLU A 132 -10.93 -12.73 -2.96
CA GLU A 132 -10.55 -11.99 -1.76
C GLU A 132 -11.58 -12.21 -0.65
N TYR A 133 -11.11 -12.44 0.56
CA TYR A 133 -11.97 -12.71 1.71
C TYR A 133 -11.48 -11.98 2.96
N PHE A 134 -12.41 -11.73 3.85
CA PHE A 134 -12.19 -11.24 5.19
C PHE A 134 -12.79 -12.21 6.22
N ILE A 135 -12.12 -12.41 7.34
CA ILE A 135 -12.59 -13.31 8.42
C ILE A 135 -13.57 -12.55 9.30
N ILE A 136 -14.82 -12.99 9.32
CA ILE A 136 -15.88 -12.39 10.15
C ILE A 136 -15.78 -12.89 11.59
N GLU A 137 -15.74 -14.22 11.76
CA GLU A 137 -15.59 -14.87 13.05
C GLU A 137 -14.17 -15.43 13.18
N GLY A 138 -13.46 -15.02 14.22
CA GLY A 138 -12.12 -15.54 14.49
C GLY A 138 -12.18 -16.90 15.19
N ALA A 139 -11.04 -17.63 15.14
CA ALA A 139 -10.84 -18.88 15.86
C ALA A 139 -9.37 -19.05 16.27
N GLY A 140 -9.12 -19.48 17.49
CA GLY A 140 -7.77 -19.62 18.03
C GLY A 140 -7.04 -18.27 18.05
N ASN A 141 -5.88 -18.21 17.39
CA ASN A 141 -5.06 -16.98 17.30
C ASN A 141 -5.43 -16.11 16.09
N THR A 142 -6.50 -16.44 15.38
CA THR A 142 -6.96 -15.66 14.23
C THR A 142 -8.14 -14.80 14.64
N TYR A 143 -7.97 -13.49 14.52
CA TYR A 143 -9.01 -12.54 14.85
C TYR A 143 -9.92 -12.27 13.64
N GLY A 144 -11.22 -12.13 13.89
CA GLY A 144 -12.20 -11.66 12.95
C GLY A 144 -12.55 -10.18 13.18
N MET A 145 -13.71 -9.73 12.65
CA MET A 145 -14.16 -8.33 12.72
C MET A 145 -14.24 -7.78 14.14
N ALA A 146 -14.79 -8.53 15.08
CA ALA A 146 -14.90 -8.09 16.47
C ALA A 146 -13.52 -7.89 17.12
N GLY A 147 -12.54 -8.72 16.76
CA GLY A 147 -11.16 -8.56 17.20
C GLY A 147 -10.51 -7.30 16.59
N MET A 148 -10.78 -7.04 15.33
CA MET A 148 -10.31 -5.83 14.64
C MET A 148 -10.86 -4.57 15.32
N GLU A 149 -12.17 -4.49 15.58
CA GLU A 149 -12.79 -3.35 16.26
C GLU A 149 -12.20 -3.11 17.64
N LYS A 150 -12.07 -4.18 18.43
CA LYS A 150 -11.48 -4.09 19.78
C LYS A 150 -10.04 -3.61 19.73
N SER A 151 -9.24 -4.13 18.80
CA SER A 151 -7.84 -3.73 18.68
C SER A 151 -7.68 -2.27 18.27
N LEU A 152 -8.53 -1.77 17.37
CA LEU A 152 -8.56 -0.35 17.01
C LEU A 152 -8.93 0.53 18.21
N ALA A 153 -9.95 0.14 18.99
CA ALA A 153 -10.32 0.85 20.20
C ALA A 153 -9.16 0.84 21.22
N THR A 154 -8.50 -0.30 21.41
CA THR A 154 -7.33 -0.41 22.29
C THR A 154 -6.21 0.53 21.84
N ALA A 155 -5.85 0.53 20.55
CA ALA A 155 -4.81 1.43 20.03
C ALA A 155 -5.14 2.92 20.27
N ILE A 156 -6.41 3.30 20.19
CA ILE A 156 -6.85 4.68 20.48
C ILE A 156 -6.70 5.00 21.97
N TYR A 157 -7.03 4.07 22.85
CA TYR A 157 -6.87 4.26 24.30
C TYR A 157 -5.40 4.32 24.71
N GLU A 158 -4.54 3.46 24.16
CA GLU A 158 -3.10 3.49 24.42
C GLU A 158 -2.50 4.81 23.94
N TYR A 159 -2.85 5.25 22.73
CA TYR A 159 -2.39 6.55 22.21
C TYR A 159 -2.87 7.73 23.07
N ALA A 160 -4.11 7.68 23.58
CA ALA A 160 -4.63 8.73 24.46
C ALA A 160 -3.91 8.75 25.82
N GLY A 161 -3.58 7.57 26.38
CA GLY A 161 -2.81 7.46 27.63
C GLY A 161 -1.38 7.98 27.50
N GLU A 162 -0.73 7.74 26.39
CA GLU A 162 0.61 8.29 26.07
C GLU A 162 0.64 9.83 25.99
N ASN A 163 -0.51 10.46 25.72
CA ASN A 163 -0.65 11.91 25.55
C ASN A 163 -1.38 12.60 26.70
N GLU A 164 -1.57 11.93 27.85
CA GLU A 164 -2.14 12.62 29.02
C GLU A 164 -1.16 13.68 29.55
N PRO A 165 -1.62 14.92 29.78
CA PRO A 165 -0.76 15.94 30.37
C PRO A 165 -0.41 15.56 31.81
N GLU A 166 0.89 15.61 32.16
CA GLU A 166 1.40 15.46 33.52
C GLU A 166 0.82 16.50 34.51
#